data_9d0563aa222dbe744bf36ddf6fd6aabe
#
_entry.id   9d0563aa222dbe744bf36ddf6fd6aabe
#
_cell.length_a   1.000
_cell.length_b   1.000
_cell.length_c   1.000
_cell.angle_alpha   90.00
_cell.angle_beta   90.00
_cell.angle_gamma   90.00
#
_symmetry.space_group_name_H-M   'P 1'
#
loop_
_entity.id
_entity.type
_entity.pdbx_description
1 polymer ?
#
loop_
_entity_poly.entity_id
_entity_poly.type
_entity_poly.pdbx_seq_one_letter_code
_entity_poly.pdbx_strand_id
1 'polypeptide(L)'
;MNIHDRLKKVIDDENISISKFERIIGVGQNSVSTCLKRESSIGHNVLQGICKYFPNHSIEWILTGKESNNKMTKNKIKELLDKANHELENISN
;
A
#
# COMPACT_ATOMS: atom_id res chain seq x y z
N MET A 1 9.35 10.51 -10.22
CA MET A 1 9.36 9.10 -9.79
C MET A 1 8.41 8.27 -10.62
N ASN A 2 8.90 7.19 -11.18
CA ASN A 2 8.02 6.22 -11.86
C ASN A 2 7.50 5.20 -10.85
N ILE A 3 6.66 4.28 -11.32
CA ILE A 3 6.06 3.26 -10.45
C ILE A 3 7.11 2.37 -9.80
N HIS A 4 8.19 2.07 -10.50
CA HIS A 4 9.27 1.23 -9.98
C HIS A 4 10.02 1.93 -8.85
N ASP A 5 10.27 3.23 -8.99
CA ASP A 5 10.88 4.04 -7.94
C ASP A 5 10.00 4.06 -6.70
N ARG A 6 8.70 4.19 -6.87
CA ARG A 6 7.75 4.21 -5.76
C ARG A 6 7.70 2.85 -5.05
N LEU A 7 7.71 1.76 -5.81
CA LEU A 7 7.77 0.42 -5.23
C LEU A 7 9.05 0.22 -4.43
N LYS A 8 10.17 0.64 -4.99
CA LYS A 8 11.46 0.58 -4.29
C LYS A 8 11.43 1.39 -3.00
N LYS A 9 10.79 2.55 -3.03
CA LYS A 9 10.64 3.39 -1.85
C LYS A 9 9.84 2.69 -0.75
N VAL A 10 8.80 1.97 -1.10
CA VAL A 10 8.03 1.18 -0.12
C VAL A 10 8.93 0.16 0.57
N ILE A 11 9.73 -0.56 -0.19
CA ILE A 11 10.65 -1.56 0.36
C ILE A 11 11.69 -0.90 1.26
N ASP A 12 12.23 0.22 0.82
CA ASP A 12 13.23 0.98 1.61
C ASP A 12 12.61 1.54 2.90
N ASP A 13 11.38 2.02 2.84
CA ASP A 13 10.66 2.55 4.01
C ASP A 13 10.42 1.46 5.07
N GLU A 14 10.23 0.22 4.63
CA GLU A 14 10.08 -0.91 5.53
C GLU A 14 11.43 -1.41 6.09
N ASN A 15 12.53 -0.86 5.60
CA ASN A 15 13.88 -1.19 6.05
C ASN A 15 14.21 -2.67 5.90
N ILE A 16 13.78 -3.25 4.79
CA ILE A 16 14.01 -4.66 4.46
C ILE A 16 14.67 -4.78 3.08
N SER A 17 15.27 -5.92 2.80
CA SER A 17 15.82 -6.21 1.48
C SER A 17 14.71 -6.58 0.51
N ILE A 18 14.98 -6.46 -0.78
CA ILE A 18 14.06 -6.89 -1.83
C ILE A 18 13.76 -8.38 -1.68
N SER A 19 14.77 -9.18 -1.37
CA SER A 19 14.65 -10.61 -1.15
C SER A 19 13.69 -10.96 -0.01
N LYS A 20 13.80 -10.23 1.09
CA LYS A 20 12.90 -10.40 2.23
C LYS A 20 11.48 -9.97 1.88
N PHE A 21 11.33 -8.87 1.15
CA PHE A 21 10.04 -8.41 0.67
C PHE A 21 9.36 -9.47 -0.19
N GLU A 22 10.10 -10.06 -1.14
CA GLU A 22 9.59 -11.15 -1.99
C GLU A 22 9.08 -12.32 -1.17
N ARG A 23 9.80 -12.71 -0.14
CA ARG A 23 9.41 -13.80 0.74
C ARG A 23 8.16 -13.48 1.55
N ILE A 24 8.07 -12.26 2.06
CA ILE A 24 6.91 -11.84 2.86
C ILE A 24 5.64 -11.87 2.03
N ILE A 25 5.67 -11.30 0.83
CA ILE A 25 4.48 -11.24 -0.03
C ILE A 25 4.22 -12.54 -0.81
N GLY A 26 5.14 -13.50 -0.74
CA GLY A 26 4.95 -14.83 -1.32
C GLY A 26 5.12 -14.91 -2.82
N VAL A 27 5.94 -14.05 -3.41
CA VAL A 27 6.25 -14.12 -4.85
C VAL A 27 7.57 -14.85 -5.07
N GLY A 28 7.85 -15.21 -6.31
CA GLY A 28 9.07 -15.94 -6.66
C GLY A 28 10.32 -15.15 -6.35
N GLN A 29 11.39 -15.89 -6.02
CA GLN A 29 12.70 -15.30 -5.78
C GLN A 29 13.16 -14.51 -7.01
N ASN A 30 13.67 -13.31 -6.78
CA ASN A 30 14.14 -12.39 -7.83
C ASN A 30 13.05 -11.82 -8.74
N SER A 31 11.78 -12.14 -8.52
CA SER A 31 10.68 -11.60 -9.35
C SER A 31 10.58 -10.08 -9.23
N VAL A 32 10.62 -9.54 -8.02
CA VAL A 32 10.57 -8.11 -7.77
C VAL A 32 11.88 -7.44 -8.17
N SER A 33 13.00 -8.05 -7.82
CA SER A 33 14.33 -7.56 -8.18
C SER A 33 14.47 -7.39 -9.70
N THR A 34 14.06 -8.39 -10.46
CA THR A 34 14.10 -8.36 -11.92
C THR A 34 13.13 -7.31 -12.46
N CYS A 35 11.93 -7.23 -11.89
CA CYS A 35 10.93 -6.24 -12.29
C CYS A 35 11.46 -4.82 -12.13
N LEU A 36 12.09 -4.53 -11.00
CA LEU A 36 12.68 -3.21 -10.74
C LEU A 36 13.83 -2.91 -11.69
N LYS A 37 14.66 -3.91 -11.97
CA LYS A 37 15.83 -3.74 -12.83
C LYS A 37 15.45 -3.51 -14.29
N ARG A 38 14.46 -4.24 -14.79
CA ARG A 38 14.02 -4.17 -16.19
C ARG A 38 12.88 -3.18 -16.40
N GLU A 39 12.36 -2.60 -15.35
CA GLU A 39 11.19 -1.72 -15.40
C GLU A 39 10.01 -2.38 -16.11
N SER A 40 9.83 -3.69 -15.87
CA SER A 40 8.73 -4.44 -16.45
C SER A 40 7.44 -4.23 -15.64
N SER A 41 6.32 -4.73 -16.12
CA SER A 41 5.03 -4.60 -15.44
C SER A 41 5.05 -5.20 -14.05
N ILE A 42 4.53 -4.47 -13.08
CA ILE A 42 4.39 -4.96 -11.70
C ILE A 42 3.14 -5.83 -11.65
N GLY A 43 3.32 -7.10 -11.29
CA GLY A 43 2.21 -8.05 -11.21
C GLY A 43 1.24 -7.72 -10.09
N HIS A 44 -0.02 -8.11 -10.28
CA HIS A 44 -1.05 -7.89 -9.27
C HIS A 44 -0.74 -8.59 -7.96
N ASN A 45 0.00 -9.70 -8.00
CA ASN A 45 0.41 -10.43 -6.80
C ASN A 45 1.28 -9.57 -5.88
N VAL A 46 2.13 -8.73 -6.45
CA VAL A 46 2.97 -7.81 -5.69
C VAL A 46 2.10 -6.77 -5.00
N LEU A 47 1.16 -6.20 -5.74
CA LEU A 47 0.26 -5.17 -5.19
C LEU A 47 -0.65 -5.75 -4.11
N GLN A 48 -1.19 -6.95 -4.33
CA GLN A 48 -1.99 -7.64 -3.33
C GLN A 48 -1.19 -7.94 -2.06
N GLY A 49 0.07 -8.35 -2.23
CA GLY A 49 0.95 -8.59 -1.11
C GLY A 49 1.21 -7.34 -0.28
N ILE A 50 1.38 -6.20 -0.93
CA ILE A 50 1.54 -4.92 -0.23
C ILE A 50 0.27 -4.58 0.56
N CYS A 51 -0.89 -4.74 -0.04
CA CYS A 51 -2.16 -4.50 0.65
C CYS A 51 -2.32 -5.39 1.88
N LYS A 52 -1.89 -6.64 1.78
CA LYS A 52 -2.07 -7.64 2.84
C LYS A 52 -1.06 -7.48 3.98
N TYR A 53 0.22 -7.33 3.63
CA TYR A 53 1.31 -7.35 4.60
C TYR A 53 1.86 -5.99 4.98
N PHE A 54 1.63 -4.98 4.14
CA PHE A 54 2.11 -3.62 4.35
C PHE A 54 0.99 -2.61 4.14
N PRO A 55 -0.10 -2.71 4.92
CA PRO A 55 -1.30 -1.89 4.69
C PRO A 55 -1.10 -0.39 4.95
N ASN A 56 0.02 0.01 5.57
CA ASN A 56 0.33 1.42 5.78
C ASN A 56 0.66 2.15 4.47
N HIS A 57 1.01 1.41 3.42
CA HIS A 57 1.40 2.01 2.14
C HIS A 57 0.18 2.11 1.22
N SER A 58 0.07 3.26 0.55
CA SER A 58 -1.02 3.52 -0.38
C SER A 58 -0.74 2.89 -1.73
N ILE A 59 -1.60 1.98 -2.15
CA ILE A 59 -1.52 1.39 -3.50
C ILE A 59 -1.77 2.47 -4.56
N GLU A 60 -2.71 3.38 -4.30
CA GLU A 60 -2.96 4.49 -5.22
C GLU A 60 -1.72 5.34 -5.43
N TRP A 61 -0.98 5.66 -4.35
CA TRP A 61 0.26 6.40 -4.49
C TRP A 61 1.29 5.63 -5.32
N ILE A 62 1.43 4.33 -5.10
CA ILE A 62 2.36 3.50 -5.86
C ILE A 62 2.02 3.55 -7.35
N LEU A 63 0.74 3.43 -7.68
CA LEU A 63 0.28 3.39 -9.07
C LEU A 63 0.30 4.76 -9.75
N THR A 64 -0.08 5.81 -9.05
CA THR A 64 -0.32 7.12 -9.65
C THR A 64 0.63 8.22 -9.21
N GLY A 65 1.31 8.03 -8.08
CA GLY A 65 2.14 9.06 -7.47
C GLY A 65 1.36 10.14 -6.73
N LYS A 66 0.05 9.96 -6.58
CA LYS A 66 -0.82 10.94 -5.91
C LYS A 66 -1.20 10.43 -4.53
N GLU A 67 -0.66 11.04 -3.51
CA GLU A 67 -0.87 10.63 -2.12
C GLU A 67 -1.87 11.48 -1.35
N SER A 68 -1.96 12.77 -1.69
CA SER A 68 -2.73 13.74 -0.91
C SER A 68 -4.21 13.38 -0.77
N ASN A 69 -4.83 12.87 -1.83
CA ASN A 69 -6.24 12.50 -1.81
C ASN A 69 -6.51 11.30 -0.91
N ASN A 70 -5.58 10.37 -0.82
CA ASN A 70 -5.72 9.19 0.03
C ASN A 70 -5.68 9.55 1.51
N LYS A 71 -4.80 10.44 1.90
CA LYS A 71 -4.70 10.90 3.29
C LYS A 71 -5.99 11.56 3.73
N MET A 72 -6.53 12.43 2.91
CA MET A 72 -7.80 13.11 3.19
C MET A 72 -8.97 12.13 3.22
N THR A 73 -9.00 11.19 2.30
CA THR A 73 -10.07 10.19 2.24
C THR A 73 -10.08 9.30 3.48
N LYS A 74 -8.92 8.85 3.94
CA LYS A 74 -8.81 8.04 5.16
C LYS A 74 -9.31 8.79 6.38
N ASN A 75 -8.91 10.03 6.54
CA ASN A 75 -9.35 10.86 7.66
C ASN A 75 -10.85 11.11 7.60
N LYS A 76 -11.39 11.37 6.42
CA LYS A 76 -12.81 11.61 6.23
C LYS A 76 -13.64 10.36 6.54
N ILE A 77 -13.19 9.19 6.12
CA ILE A 77 -13.86 7.92 6.43
C ILE A 77 -13.85 7.67 7.93
N LYS A 78 -12.74 7.92 8.60
CA LYS A 78 -12.65 7.76 10.05
C LYS A 78 -13.60 8.69 10.77
N GLU A 79 -13.68 9.94 10.37
CA GLU A 79 -14.61 10.90 10.94
C GLU A 79 -16.06 10.47 10.77
N LEU A 80 -16.41 9.97 9.58
CA LEU A 80 -17.75 9.50 9.28
C LEU A 80 -18.11 8.27 10.13
N LEU A 81 -17.17 7.35 10.32
CA LEU A 81 -17.39 6.18 11.16
C LEU A 81 -17.59 6.56 12.63
N ASP A 82 -16.76 7.46 13.13
CA ASP A 82 -16.88 7.95 14.51
C ASP A 82 -18.21 8.66 14.73
N LYS A 83 -18.63 9.47 13.78
CA LYS A 83 -19.90 10.18 13.83
C LYS A 83 -21.09 9.22 13.78
N ALA A 84 -21.03 8.21 12.91
CA ALA A 84 -22.09 7.20 12.81
C ALA A 84 -22.22 6.40 14.09
N ASN A 85 -21.11 6.02 14.70
CA ASN A 85 -21.10 5.31 15.98
C ASN A 85 -21.71 6.16 17.10
N HIS A 86 -21.37 7.44 17.11
CA HIS A 86 -21.91 8.38 18.11
C HIS A 86 -23.43 8.54 17.96
N GLU A 87 -23.91 8.65 16.73
CA GLU A 87 -25.35 8.75 16.44
C GLU A 87 -26.09 7.47 16.84
N LEU A 88 -25.49 6.30 16.60
CA LEU A 88 -26.06 5.04 17.00
C LEU A 88 -26.19 4.92 18.52
N GLU A 89 -25.21 5.40 19.26
CA GLU A 89 -25.26 5.44 20.72
C GLU A 89 -26.39 6.35 21.21
N ASN A 90 -26.58 7.48 20.59
CA ASN A 90 -27.64 8.41 20.91
C ASN A 90 -29.03 7.84 20.62
N ILE A 91 -29.15 7.07 19.55
CA ILE A 91 -30.42 6.44 19.17
C ILE A 91 -30.77 5.29 20.12
N SER A 92 -29.78 4.55 20.61
CA SER A 92 -30.00 3.43 21.51
C SER A 92 -30.36 3.88 22.93
N ASN A 93 -30.17 5.14 23.20
CA ASN A 93 -30.59 5.73 24.47
C ASN A 93 -31.99 6.35 24.35
#